data_d04dde26db57ea79dd1a00b4bd047472
#
_entry.id   d04dde26db57ea79dd1a00b4bd047472
#
_cell.length_a   1.000
_cell.length_b   1.000
_cell.length_c   1.000
_cell.angle_alpha   90.00
_cell.angle_beta   90.00
_cell.angle_gamma   90.00
#
_symmetry.space_group_name_H-M   'P 1'
#
loop_
_entity.id
_entity.type
_entity.pdbx_description
1 polymer ?
#
loop_
_entity_poly.entity_id
_entity_poly.type
_entity_poly.pdbx_seq_one_letter_code
_entity_poly.pdbx_strand_id
1 'polypeptide(L)'
;MSRRFLLTLLSLLLVVAGDSAAKQDLDTWILVDTRKMVLSVLEGDKVRRTYNDIAIGRAGTTADKKQGDNKTPLGEFRLVRIAPKTPFHRFFGIDYPTVAHAKRALRAGTIGLEHYIEIYRAIRAQAIPPQETPLGGYIGIHGIGEGEAAIHKRFNWTQGCIALTNQQIDDLSRWVYVGMRVVIR
;
A
#
# COMPACT_ATOMS: atom_id res chain seq x y z
N MET A 1 6.64 -23.18 77.10
CA MET A 1 7.41 -23.47 75.90
C MET A 1 6.57 -22.95 74.70
N SER A 2 6.92 -21.80 74.16
CA SER A 2 6.14 -21.10 73.15
C SER A 2 6.88 -21.13 71.82
N ARG A 3 6.37 -21.85 70.82
CA ARG A 3 6.95 -21.91 69.44
C ARG A 3 6.33 -20.76 68.62
N ARG A 4 7.13 -19.78 68.30
CA ARG A 4 6.81 -18.73 67.32
C ARG A 4 7.02 -19.29 65.92
N PHE A 5 5.96 -19.35 65.09
CA PHE A 5 6.00 -19.57 63.66
C PHE A 5 6.28 -18.28 62.94
N LEU A 6 7.40 -18.22 62.23
CA LEU A 6 7.76 -17.09 61.36
C LEU A 6 7.20 -17.40 59.96
N LEU A 7 6.18 -16.65 59.53
CA LEU A 7 5.66 -16.69 58.15
C LEU A 7 6.48 -15.72 57.30
N THR A 8 7.30 -16.27 56.41
CA THR A 8 7.99 -15.51 55.35
C THR A 8 7.03 -15.33 54.18
N LEU A 9 6.61 -14.07 53.93
CA LEU A 9 5.85 -13.67 52.74
C LEU A 9 6.83 -13.53 51.56
N LEU A 10 6.71 -14.44 50.56
CA LEU A 10 7.44 -14.35 49.31
C LEU A 10 6.61 -13.54 48.33
N SER A 11 6.97 -12.27 48.12
CA SER A 11 6.34 -11.38 47.13
C SER A 11 6.83 -11.73 45.74
N LEU A 12 5.94 -12.33 44.94
CA LEU A 12 6.16 -12.62 43.52
C LEU A 12 5.97 -11.31 42.71
N LEU A 13 7.06 -10.68 42.28
CA LEU A 13 7.01 -9.58 41.32
C LEU A 13 6.68 -10.16 39.92
N LEU A 14 5.44 -9.95 39.48
CA LEU A 14 5.07 -10.13 38.05
C LEU A 14 5.67 -8.98 37.25
N VAL A 15 6.73 -9.22 36.50
CA VAL A 15 7.21 -8.32 35.45
C VAL A 15 6.29 -8.49 34.27
N VAL A 16 5.35 -7.54 34.09
CA VAL A 16 4.57 -7.42 32.87
C VAL A 16 5.49 -6.80 31.83
N ALA A 17 6.09 -7.63 30.98
CA ALA A 17 6.74 -7.18 29.76
C ALA A 17 5.65 -6.70 28.81
N GLY A 18 5.39 -5.39 28.81
CA GLY A 18 4.40 -4.77 27.94
C GLY A 18 4.80 -4.88 26.49
N ASP A 19 3.88 -5.37 25.67
CA ASP A 19 3.91 -5.36 24.22
C ASP A 19 4.11 -3.93 23.66
N SER A 20 5.37 -3.52 23.51
CA SER A 20 5.74 -2.24 22.89
C SER A 20 5.92 -2.35 21.36
N ALA A 21 5.87 -3.57 20.82
CA ALA A 21 6.09 -3.81 19.40
C ALA A 21 4.86 -3.57 18.50
N ALA A 22 3.64 -3.68 19.05
CA ALA A 22 2.40 -3.59 18.26
C ALA A 22 1.91 -2.16 17.97
N LYS A 23 2.43 -1.13 18.64
CA LYS A 23 1.94 0.26 18.53
C LYS A 23 2.68 1.09 17.48
N GLN A 24 3.79 0.60 16.95
CA GLN A 24 4.64 1.35 16.00
C GLN A 24 4.16 1.28 14.55
N ASP A 25 3.38 0.26 14.16
CA ASP A 25 2.99 0.01 12.77
C ASP A 25 1.75 0.80 12.28
N LEU A 26 0.85 1.22 13.17
CA LEU A 26 -0.43 1.82 12.76
C LEU A 26 -0.34 3.26 12.26
N ASP A 27 0.78 3.95 12.49
CA ASP A 27 0.98 5.34 12.10
C ASP A 27 1.92 5.50 10.89
N THR A 28 2.42 4.39 10.35
CA THR A 28 3.30 4.37 9.18
C THR A 28 2.48 4.26 7.90
N TRP A 29 2.76 5.11 6.92
CA TRP A 29 2.04 5.18 5.66
C TRP A 29 2.91 5.60 4.49
N ILE A 30 2.43 5.40 3.26
CA ILE A 30 3.14 5.74 2.03
C ILE A 30 2.49 6.94 1.36
N LEU A 31 3.32 7.90 0.97
CA LEU A 31 2.95 9.01 0.09
C LEU A 31 3.67 8.87 -1.25
N VAL A 32 2.90 8.80 -2.34
CA VAL A 32 3.40 8.89 -3.71
C VAL A 32 3.08 10.28 -4.23
N ASP A 33 4.09 11.13 -4.35
CA ASP A 33 3.98 12.45 -4.96
C ASP A 33 4.38 12.33 -6.45
N THR A 34 3.36 12.21 -7.31
CA THR A 34 3.55 11.97 -8.75
C THR A 34 4.09 13.18 -9.51
N ARG A 35 3.98 14.38 -8.94
CA ARG A 35 4.55 15.60 -9.54
C ARG A 35 6.05 15.70 -9.27
N LYS A 36 6.47 15.24 -8.07
CA LYS A 36 7.88 15.22 -7.68
C LYS A 36 8.58 13.93 -8.09
N MET A 37 7.84 12.93 -8.58
CA MET A 37 8.32 11.59 -8.90
C MET A 37 9.01 10.92 -7.70
N VAL A 38 8.38 11.00 -6.52
CA VAL A 38 8.93 10.55 -5.25
C VAL A 38 7.91 9.68 -4.51
N LEU A 39 8.39 8.58 -3.92
CA LEU A 39 7.65 7.81 -2.93
C LEU A 39 8.31 8.01 -1.56
N SER A 40 7.52 8.36 -0.55
CA SER A 40 7.99 8.54 0.82
C SER A 40 7.25 7.61 1.78
N VAL A 41 7.97 7.06 2.75
CA VAL A 41 7.41 6.40 3.94
C VAL A 41 7.38 7.41 5.06
N LEU A 42 6.22 7.58 5.68
CA LEU A 42 6.00 8.52 6.79
C LEU A 42 5.56 7.75 8.03
N GLU A 43 5.91 8.30 9.18
CA GLU A 43 5.37 7.95 10.50
C GLU A 43 4.73 9.21 11.07
N GLY A 44 3.39 9.23 11.17
CA GLY A 44 2.66 10.47 11.33
C GLY A 44 3.00 11.45 10.19
N ASP A 45 3.49 12.64 10.54
CA ASP A 45 3.92 13.66 9.56
C ASP A 45 5.43 13.62 9.28
N LYS A 46 6.18 12.72 9.94
CA LYS A 46 7.64 12.65 9.82
C LYS A 46 8.04 11.71 8.68
N VAL A 47 8.78 12.21 7.69
CA VAL A 47 9.37 11.40 6.63
C VAL A 47 10.49 10.52 7.21
N ARG A 48 10.38 9.21 7.06
CA ARG A 48 11.35 8.20 7.51
C ARG A 48 12.24 7.73 6.37
N ARG A 49 11.69 7.63 5.17
CA ARG A 49 12.38 7.16 3.98
C ARG A 49 11.85 7.86 2.74
N THR A 50 12.70 8.07 1.75
CA THR A 50 12.33 8.67 0.47
C THR A 50 13.01 7.91 -0.67
N TYR A 51 12.25 7.64 -1.72
CA TYR A 51 12.71 7.01 -2.96
C TYR A 51 12.41 7.96 -4.10
N ASN A 52 13.47 8.43 -4.77
CA ASN A 52 13.39 9.32 -5.92
C ASN A 52 13.34 8.52 -7.23
N ASP A 53 13.05 9.20 -8.32
CA ASP A 53 13.05 8.64 -9.67
C ASP A 53 12.10 7.43 -9.81
N ILE A 54 10.90 7.51 -9.19
CA ILE A 54 9.87 6.52 -9.43
C ILE A 54 9.34 6.65 -10.86
N ALA A 55 8.82 5.56 -11.43
CA ALA A 55 8.06 5.65 -12.69
C ALA A 55 6.57 5.34 -12.41
N ILE A 56 5.68 5.99 -13.15
CA ILE A 56 4.23 5.85 -13.05
C ILE A 56 3.64 5.41 -14.39
N GLY A 57 2.32 5.44 -14.52
CA GLY A 57 1.62 5.17 -15.78
C GLY A 57 2.17 6.03 -16.94
N ARG A 58 2.46 5.41 -18.08
CA ARG A 58 3.07 6.10 -19.24
C ARG A 58 2.22 7.25 -19.79
N ALA A 59 0.92 7.27 -19.49
CA ALA A 59 0.00 8.36 -19.83
C ALA A 59 -0.28 9.30 -18.65
N GLY A 60 0.56 9.28 -17.58
CA GLY A 60 0.44 10.15 -16.41
C GLY A 60 -0.53 9.62 -15.36
N THR A 61 -1.29 10.51 -14.75
CA THR A 61 -2.20 10.24 -13.63
C THR A 61 -3.64 10.60 -13.94
N THR A 62 -4.59 10.06 -13.16
CA THR A 62 -6.01 10.42 -13.27
C THR A 62 -6.76 10.09 -12.00
N ALA A 63 -7.82 10.85 -11.69
CA ALA A 63 -8.81 10.46 -10.69
C ALA A 63 -9.81 9.44 -11.24
N ASP A 64 -10.04 9.43 -12.57
CA ASP A 64 -11.06 8.65 -13.27
C ASP A 64 -10.43 7.63 -14.23
N LYS A 65 -9.65 6.71 -13.63
CA LYS A 65 -8.96 5.66 -14.37
C LYS A 65 -9.93 4.70 -15.05
N LYS A 66 -9.57 4.32 -16.28
CA LYS A 66 -10.22 3.27 -17.07
C LYS A 66 -9.21 2.19 -17.42
N GLN A 67 -9.70 0.97 -17.68
CA GLN A 67 -8.87 -0.11 -18.17
C GLN A 67 -8.19 0.32 -19.49
N GLY A 68 -6.89 0.04 -19.62
CA GLY A 68 -6.11 0.35 -20.82
C GLY A 68 -5.69 1.82 -20.99
N ASP A 69 -6.07 2.74 -20.10
CA ASP A 69 -5.70 4.16 -20.20
C ASP A 69 -4.22 4.45 -19.87
N ASN A 70 -3.50 3.47 -19.33
CA ASN A 70 -2.10 3.56 -18.92
C ASN A 70 -1.80 4.70 -17.92
N LYS A 71 -2.77 5.09 -17.11
CA LYS A 71 -2.64 6.15 -16.11
C LYS A 71 -2.62 5.56 -14.70
N THR A 72 -1.85 6.19 -13.82
CA THR A 72 -1.85 5.87 -12.39
C THR A 72 -3.05 6.51 -11.70
N PRO A 73 -3.85 5.75 -10.93
CA PRO A 73 -4.98 6.32 -10.22
C PRO A 73 -4.52 7.20 -9.06
N LEU A 74 -5.11 8.39 -8.95
CA LEU A 74 -4.97 9.27 -7.78
C LEU A 74 -5.97 8.88 -6.71
N GLY A 75 -5.58 8.99 -5.44
CA GLY A 75 -6.49 8.71 -4.33
C GLY A 75 -5.80 8.17 -3.09
N GLU A 76 -6.62 7.68 -2.18
CA GLU A 76 -6.21 7.02 -0.95
C GLU A 76 -6.56 5.53 -1.04
N PHE A 77 -5.59 4.70 -0.69
CA PHE A 77 -5.62 3.25 -0.84
C PHE A 77 -5.04 2.56 0.40
N ARG A 78 -5.18 1.24 0.44
CA ARG A 78 -4.49 0.36 1.38
C ARG A 78 -3.74 -0.73 0.63
N LEU A 79 -2.61 -1.16 1.17
CA LEU A 79 -1.94 -2.37 0.70
C LEU A 79 -2.79 -3.58 1.06
N VAL A 80 -3.11 -4.42 0.07
CA VAL A 80 -3.93 -5.63 0.25
C VAL A 80 -3.19 -6.91 -0.12
N ARG A 81 -2.02 -6.77 -0.75
CA ARG A 81 -1.21 -7.91 -1.19
C ARG A 81 0.28 -7.57 -1.13
N ILE A 82 1.07 -8.46 -0.56
CA ILE A 82 2.53 -8.42 -0.59
C ILE A 82 3.02 -9.70 -1.26
N ALA A 83 3.63 -9.56 -2.45
CA ALA A 83 4.22 -10.67 -3.20
C ALA A 83 5.75 -10.49 -3.24
N PRO A 84 6.53 -11.33 -2.53
CA PRO A 84 7.97 -11.16 -2.39
C PRO A 84 8.77 -11.58 -3.63
N LYS A 85 8.14 -12.32 -4.55
CA LYS A 85 8.77 -12.80 -5.79
C LYS A 85 7.77 -12.77 -6.94
N THR A 86 8.07 -11.92 -7.94
CA THR A 86 7.27 -11.77 -9.17
C THR A 86 8.22 -11.47 -10.35
N PRO A 87 7.74 -11.44 -11.60
CA PRO A 87 8.54 -10.94 -12.73
C PRO A 87 9.05 -9.50 -12.54
N PHE A 88 8.37 -8.72 -11.69
CA PHE A 88 8.76 -7.35 -11.31
C PHE A 88 9.63 -7.31 -10.04
N HIS A 89 10.28 -8.41 -9.66
CA HIS A 89 11.04 -8.61 -8.45
C HIS A 89 10.12 -8.74 -7.22
N ARG A 90 9.51 -7.65 -6.74
CA ARG A 90 8.47 -7.61 -5.69
C ARG A 90 7.27 -6.82 -6.17
N PHE A 91 6.08 -7.13 -5.59
CA PHE A 91 4.85 -6.41 -5.90
C PHE A 91 4.01 -6.21 -4.63
N PHE A 92 3.60 -4.98 -4.38
CA PHE A 92 2.71 -4.57 -3.30
C PHE A 92 1.43 -4.01 -3.88
N GLY A 93 0.38 -4.83 -3.91
CA GLY A 93 -0.92 -4.48 -4.50
C GLY A 93 -1.74 -3.58 -3.59
N ILE A 94 -2.41 -2.58 -4.18
CA ILE A 94 -3.35 -1.71 -3.48
C ILE A 94 -4.80 -2.14 -3.75
N ASP A 95 -5.74 -1.67 -2.92
CA ASP A 95 -7.18 -1.95 -2.99
C ASP A 95 -7.91 -1.15 -4.08
N TYR A 96 -7.25 -0.94 -5.22
CA TYR A 96 -7.87 -0.31 -6.39
C TYR A 96 -8.73 -1.34 -7.15
N PRO A 97 -9.96 -0.96 -7.66
CA PRO A 97 -10.65 0.31 -7.49
C PRO A 97 -11.33 0.46 -6.12
N THR A 98 -11.23 1.64 -5.49
CA THR A 98 -11.92 1.94 -4.23
C THR A 98 -13.38 2.34 -4.47
N VAL A 99 -14.19 2.39 -3.40
CA VAL A 99 -15.58 2.87 -3.47
C VAL A 99 -15.67 4.28 -4.06
N ALA A 100 -14.69 5.15 -3.78
CA ALA A 100 -14.66 6.50 -4.34
C ALA A 100 -14.50 6.49 -5.87
N HIS A 101 -13.63 5.63 -6.41
CA HIS A 101 -13.47 5.43 -7.85
C HIS A 101 -14.75 4.87 -8.49
N ALA A 102 -15.31 3.82 -7.90
CA ALA A 102 -16.55 3.19 -8.38
C ALA A 102 -17.73 4.17 -8.39
N LYS A 103 -17.86 5.01 -7.34
CA LYS A 103 -18.93 6.03 -7.26
C LYS A 103 -18.81 7.09 -8.36
N ARG A 104 -17.60 7.57 -8.66
CA ARG A 104 -17.38 8.51 -9.77
C ARG A 104 -17.67 7.86 -11.11
N ALA A 105 -17.18 6.64 -11.32
CA ALA A 105 -17.37 5.89 -12.55
C ALA A 105 -18.85 5.54 -12.83
N LEU A 106 -19.62 5.19 -11.79
CA LEU A 106 -21.07 4.98 -11.90
C LEU A 106 -21.78 6.25 -12.33
N ARG A 107 -21.45 7.40 -11.70
CA ARG A 107 -22.02 8.71 -12.08
C ARG A 107 -21.69 9.12 -13.51
N ALA A 108 -20.49 8.76 -13.98
CA ALA A 108 -20.04 9.03 -15.34
C ALA A 108 -20.52 8.01 -16.36
N GLY A 109 -21.29 6.97 -15.95
CA GLY A 109 -21.73 5.90 -16.82
C GLY A 109 -20.61 4.98 -17.33
N THR A 110 -19.42 5.02 -16.72
CA THR A 110 -18.27 4.15 -17.09
C THR A 110 -18.47 2.73 -16.61
N ILE A 111 -19.17 2.54 -15.48
CA ILE A 111 -19.57 1.23 -14.95
C ILE A 111 -21.08 1.21 -14.65
N GLY A 112 -21.67 0.03 -14.66
CA GLY A 112 -23.04 -0.20 -14.19
C GLY A 112 -23.12 -0.36 -12.67
N LEU A 113 -24.36 -0.42 -12.17
CA LEU A 113 -24.64 -0.61 -10.74
C LEU A 113 -24.09 -1.93 -10.21
N GLU A 114 -24.05 -2.97 -11.03
CA GLU A 114 -23.51 -4.30 -10.68
C GLU A 114 -22.05 -4.20 -10.24
N HIS A 115 -21.17 -3.65 -11.10
CA HIS A 115 -19.76 -3.45 -10.75
C HIS A 115 -19.57 -2.56 -9.52
N TYR A 116 -20.41 -1.50 -9.37
CA TYR A 116 -20.36 -0.68 -8.18
C TYR A 116 -20.64 -1.49 -6.91
N ILE A 117 -21.69 -2.32 -6.92
CA ILE A 117 -22.08 -3.15 -5.78
C ILE A 117 -21.00 -4.17 -5.45
N GLU A 118 -20.39 -4.81 -6.45
CA GLU A 118 -19.31 -5.78 -6.25
C GLU A 118 -18.09 -5.12 -5.58
N ILE A 119 -17.63 -3.97 -6.10
CA ILE A 119 -16.53 -3.22 -5.53
C ILE A 119 -16.85 -2.77 -4.09
N TYR A 120 -18.06 -2.24 -3.88
CA TYR A 120 -18.50 -1.79 -2.56
C TYR A 120 -18.51 -2.94 -1.54
N ARG A 121 -19.05 -4.10 -1.91
CA ARG A 121 -19.10 -5.29 -1.03
C ARG A 121 -17.70 -5.79 -0.70
N ALA A 122 -16.80 -5.89 -1.68
CA ALA A 122 -15.43 -6.33 -1.47
C ALA A 122 -14.69 -5.40 -0.50
N ILE A 123 -14.74 -4.09 -0.72
CA ILE A 123 -14.08 -3.10 0.16
C ILE A 123 -14.67 -3.15 1.59
N ARG A 124 -16.00 -3.28 1.73
CA ARG A 124 -16.65 -3.40 3.04
C ARG A 124 -16.26 -4.68 3.78
N ALA A 125 -16.01 -5.76 3.05
CA ALA A 125 -15.53 -7.03 3.59
C ALA A 125 -13.99 -7.07 3.79
N GLN A 126 -13.29 -5.95 3.57
CA GLN A 126 -11.82 -5.86 3.59
C GLN A 126 -11.14 -6.89 2.65
N ALA A 127 -11.85 -7.27 1.59
CA ALA A 127 -11.36 -8.15 0.54
C ALA A 127 -10.76 -7.34 -0.62
N ILE A 128 -9.99 -8.01 -1.47
CA ILE A 128 -9.47 -7.41 -2.71
C ILE A 128 -10.66 -7.15 -3.64
N PRO A 129 -10.86 -5.91 -4.12
CA PRO A 129 -11.95 -5.60 -5.04
C PRO A 129 -11.77 -6.33 -6.38
N PRO A 130 -12.82 -6.50 -7.20
CA PRO A 130 -12.71 -7.06 -8.53
C PRO A 130 -11.65 -6.35 -9.36
N GLN A 131 -10.74 -7.13 -9.97
CA GLN A 131 -9.58 -6.59 -10.68
C GLN A 131 -9.80 -6.51 -12.21
N GLU A 132 -10.84 -7.16 -12.72
CA GLU A 132 -11.20 -7.20 -14.14
C GLU A 132 -12.50 -6.44 -14.38
N THR A 133 -12.45 -5.13 -14.18
CA THR A 133 -13.58 -4.23 -14.39
C THR A 133 -13.25 -3.21 -15.47
N PRO A 134 -14.22 -2.45 -16.01
CA PRO A 134 -13.94 -1.33 -16.91
C PRO A 134 -13.03 -0.26 -16.32
N LEU A 135 -12.79 -0.26 -14.97
CA LEU A 135 -11.83 0.61 -14.30
C LEU A 135 -10.41 0.00 -14.33
N GLY A 136 -10.27 -1.24 -14.72
CA GLY A 136 -9.04 -2.02 -14.58
C GLY A 136 -8.82 -2.50 -13.16
N GLY A 137 -7.59 -2.96 -12.89
CA GLY A 137 -7.16 -3.51 -11.61
C GLY A 137 -5.67 -3.75 -11.59
N TYR A 138 -5.20 -4.62 -10.68
CA TYR A 138 -3.80 -5.04 -10.54
C TYR A 138 -2.82 -3.89 -10.35
N ILE A 139 -3.28 -2.79 -9.75
CA ILE A 139 -2.45 -1.62 -9.45
C ILE A 139 -1.68 -1.87 -8.16
N GLY A 140 -0.40 -1.48 -8.17
CA GLY A 140 0.47 -1.62 -7.01
C GLY A 140 1.79 -0.89 -7.17
N ILE A 141 2.69 -1.13 -6.21
CA ILE A 141 4.07 -0.65 -6.17
C ILE A 141 4.97 -1.86 -6.42
N HIS A 142 5.90 -1.77 -7.37
CA HIS A 142 6.75 -2.91 -7.73
C HIS A 142 8.16 -2.50 -8.16
N GLY A 143 9.06 -3.47 -8.23
CA GLY A 143 10.40 -3.27 -8.78
C GLY A 143 10.41 -3.26 -10.31
N ILE A 144 11.56 -2.96 -10.90
CA ILE A 144 11.73 -3.04 -12.37
C ILE A 144 11.89 -4.48 -12.88
N GLY A 145 12.13 -5.46 -11.98
CA GLY A 145 12.45 -6.83 -12.38
C GLY A 145 13.73 -6.90 -13.18
N GLU A 146 13.65 -7.50 -14.37
CA GLU A 146 14.74 -7.57 -15.35
C GLU A 146 14.79 -6.34 -16.28
N GLY A 147 13.97 -5.31 -16.03
CA GLY A 147 13.93 -4.09 -16.83
C GLY A 147 15.18 -3.23 -16.68
N GLU A 148 15.41 -2.39 -17.69
CA GLU A 148 16.59 -1.51 -17.71
C GLU A 148 16.44 -0.29 -16.80
N ALA A 149 17.36 -0.12 -15.86
CA ALA A 149 17.38 1.02 -14.94
C ALA A 149 17.53 2.38 -15.66
N ALA A 150 18.17 2.41 -16.82
CA ALA A 150 18.31 3.63 -17.62
C ALA A 150 16.97 4.10 -18.21
N ILE A 151 16.13 3.16 -18.66
CA ILE A 151 14.77 3.43 -19.15
C ILE A 151 13.90 3.90 -17.99
N HIS A 152 13.97 3.19 -16.85
CA HIS A 152 13.21 3.52 -15.66
C HIS A 152 13.42 4.98 -15.20
N LYS A 153 14.65 5.47 -15.22
CA LYS A 153 14.98 6.84 -14.81
C LYS A 153 14.52 7.93 -15.77
N ARG A 154 14.25 7.59 -17.03
CA ARG A 154 13.95 8.56 -18.09
C ARG A 154 12.48 8.64 -18.46
N PHE A 155 11.74 7.55 -18.29
CA PHE A 155 10.39 7.42 -18.82
C PHE A 155 9.42 6.84 -17.80
N ASN A 156 8.21 7.35 -17.84
CA ASN A 156 7.06 6.66 -17.26
C ASN A 156 6.68 5.53 -18.23
N TRP A 157 6.69 4.29 -17.75
CA TRP A 157 6.54 3.12 -18.63
C TRP A 157 5.44 2.15 -18.18
N THR A 158 4.86 2.34 -16.98
CA THR A 158 3.88 1.39 -16.47
C THR A 158 2.51 1.57 -17.10
N GLN A 159 1.61 0.62 -16.85
CA GLN A 159 0.20 0.71 -17.24
C GLN A 159 -0.68 1.30 -16.13
N GLY A 160 -0.06 1.88 -15.10
CA GLY A 160 -0.74 2.51 -13.98
C GLY A 160 -0.14 2.19 -12.62
N CYS A 161 0.73 1.20 -12.51
CA CYS A 161 1.49 0.92 -11.28
C CYS A 161 2.54 2.01 -11.00
N ILE A 162 3.07 1.98 -9.79
CA ILE A 162 4.23 2.76 -9.37
C ILE A 162 5.44 1.83 -9.40
N ALA A 163 6.45 2.14 -10.21
CA ALA A 163 7.68 1.36 -10.28
C ALA A 163 8.82 2.02 -9.52
N LEU A 164 9.62 1.20 -8.87
CA LEU A 164 10.85 1.51 -8.16
C LEU A 164 11.98 0.65 -8.72
N THR A 165 13.23 1.01 -8.50
CA THR A 165 14.33 0.07 -8.75
C THR A 165 14.22 -1.15 -7.84
N ASN A 166 14.84 -2.28 -8.20
CA ASN A 166 14.83 -3.49 -7.37
C ASN A 166 15.41 -3.24 -5.97
N GLN A 167 16.47 -2.44 -5.89
CA GLN A 167 17.05 -2.06 -4.60
C GLN A 167 16.12 -1.21 -3.75
N GLN A 168 15.40 -0.26 -4.36
CA GLN A 168 14.44 0.58 -3.64
C GLN A 168 13.25 -0.22 -3.14
N ILE A 169 12.68 -1.16 -3.95
CA ILE A 169 11.56 -1.97 -3.52
C ILE A 169 11.97 -3.00 -2.45
N ASP A 170 13.22 -3.46 -2.43
CA ASP A 170 13.76 -4.30 -1.37
C ASP A 170 13.87 -3.52 -0.05
N ASP A 171 14.35 -2.28 -0.09
CA ASP A 171 14.39 -1.43 1.09
C ASP A 171 12.98 -1.08 1.58
N LEU A 172 12.05 -0.73 0.67
CA LEU A 172 10.65 -0.47 1.00
C LEU A 172 9.96 -1.70 1.62
N SER A 173 10.36 -2.91 1.25
CA SER A 173 9.77 -4.15 1.78
C SER A 173 9.92 -4.32 3.29
N ARG A 174 10.86 -3.60 3.92
CA ARG A 174 11.08 -3.60 5.38
C ARG A 174 10.06 -2.77 6.15
N TRP A 175 9.31 -1.93 5.44
CA TRP A 175 8.35 -0.99 6.00
C TRP A 175 6.90 -1.42 5.82
N VAL A 176 6.62 -2.17 4.75
CA VAL A 176 5.24 -2.43 4.30
C VAL A 176 4.58 -3.59 5.03
N TYR A 177 3.29 -3.44 5.27
CA TYR A 177 2.41 -4.47 5.81
C TYR A 177 1.02 -4.39 5.15
N VAL A 178 0.27 -5.48 5.15
CA VAL A 178 -1.11 -5.49 4.65
C VAL A 178 -1.99 -4.60 5.53
N GLY A 179 -2.77 -3.72 4.91
CA GLY A 179 -3.58 -2.69 5.57
C GLY A 179 -2.92 -1.32 5.63
N MET A 180 -1.60 -1.20 5.32
CA MET A 180 -0.89 0.07 5.31
C MET A 180 -1.55 1.07 4.35
N ARG A 181 -1.74 2.31 4.82
CA ARG A 181 -2.29 3.41 4.02
C ARG A 181 -1.31 3.85 2.94
N VAL A 182 -1.84 4.09 1.73
CA VAL A 182 -1.09 4.61 0.58
C VAL A 182 -1.86 5.79 -0.01
N VAL A 183 -1.22 6.95 -0.11
CA VAL A 183 -1.78 8.14 -0.75
C VAL A 183 -1.03 8.41 -2.04
N ILE A 184 -1.74 8.52 -3.17
CA ILE A 184 -1.19 8.86 -4.49
C ILE A 184 -1.80 10.21 -4.92
N ARG A 185 -0.95 11.24 -5.10
CA ARG A 185 -1.34 12.61 -5.45
C ARG A 185 -0.46 13.24 -6.51
#